data_605df9c6a6258ea55b139c18a81e824f
#
_entry.id   605df9c6a6258ea55b139c18a81e824f
#
_cell.length_a   1.000
_cell.length_b   1.000
_cell.length_c   1.000
_cell.angle_alpha   90.00
_cell.angle_beta   90.00
_cell.angle_gamma   90.00
#
_symmetry.space_group_name_H-M   'P 1'
#
loop_
_entity.id
_entity.type
_entity.pdbx_description
1 polymer ?
#
loop_
_entity_poly.entity_id
_entity_poly.type
_entity_poly.pdbx_seq_one_letter_code
_entity_poly.pdbx_strand_id
1 'polypeptide(L)'
;CMRIGYGFYGAKKIYGLLRVEYEDGDFYEMPTISGRIWNMKKDAVTRSGVYDGETVDARLKDDWLNPDYKVTFDKWVAAFIADAPSGKLKSNKIPPMRIVARFPAVITKSNEKLYADAGVNICGFLSLKVKGERGATVTVTHAERLSLNGELDNANYRAAENKDEYILSGNGEEIFVPEFTYHGFRFACIETVGKAEIINAEVCVLRTDLP
;
A
#
# COMPACT_ATOMS: atom_id res chain seq x y z
N CYS A 1 -8.00 4.70 -7.43
CA CYS A 1 -8.68 4.62 -8.74
C CYS A 1 -7.76 3.89 -9.72
N MET A 2 -8.17 2.74 -10.22
CA MET A 2 -7.37 1.97 -11.17
C MET A 2 -7.42 2.66 -12.54
N ARG A 3 -6.26 2.94 -13.12
CA ARG A 3 -6.12 3.55 -14.44
C ARG A 3 -5.86 2.43 -15.45
N ILE A 4 -6.78 2.17 -16.38
CA ILE A 4 -6.51 1.31 -17.53
C ILE A 4 -6.67 2.17 -18.78
N GLY A 5 -5.57 2.38 -19.49
CA GLY A 5 -5.53 3.31 -20.60
C GLY A 5 -5.86 4.74 -20.17
N TYR A 6 -6.71 5.43 -20.90
CA TYR A 6 -7.12 6.81 -20.59
C TYR A 6 -8.43 6.91 -19.79
N GLY A 7 -8.92 5.79 -19.23
CA GLY A 7 -10.19 5.72 -18.51
C GLY A 7 -10.05 5.65 -16.99
N PHE A 8 -11.09 6.07 -16.27
CA PHE A 8 -11.24 5.87 -14.84
C PHE A 8 -12.41 4.92 -14.58
N TYR A 9 -12.28 4.02 -13.62
CA TYR A 9 -13.39 3.17 -13.18
C TYR A 9 -14.45 3.90 -12.34
N GLY A 10 -14.26 5.19 -12.11
CA GLY A 10 -15.19 6.02 -11.36
C GLY A 10 -14.77 6.28 -9.91
N ALA A 11 -15.68 6.84 -9.13
CA ALA A 11 -15.46 7.14 -7.72
C ALA A 11 -15.33 5.84 -6.90
N LYS A 12 -14.54 5.90 -5.82
CA LYS A 12 -14.41 4.77 -4.87
C LYS A 12 -15.76 4.52 -4.19
N LYS A 13 -16.23 3.28 -4.21
CA LYS A 13 -17.47 2.86 -3.59
C LYS A 13 -17.23 1.59 -2.77
N ILE A 14 -17.93 1.45 -1.67
CA ILE A 14 -17.95 0.23 -0.86
C ILE A 14 -19.36 -0.34 -0.92
N TYR A 15 -19.45 -1.64 -1.18
CA TYR A 15 -20.67 -2.41 -1.08
C TYR A 15 -20.37 -3.69 -0.31
N GLY A 16 -20.97 -3.86 0.83
CA GLY A 16 -20.67 -4.99 1.71
C GLY A 16 -21.70 -5.20 2.80
N LEU A 17 -21.53 -6.31 3.50
CA LEU A 17 -22.31 -6.72 4.66
C LEU A 17 -21.32 -7.14 5.74
N LEU A 18 -21.36 -6.49 6.91
CA LEU A 18 -20.73 -6.99 8.12
C LEU A 18 -21.73 -7.88 8.84
N ARG A 19 -21.35 -9.14 9.08
CA ARG A 19 -22.10 -10.08 9.90
C ARG A 19 -21.25 -10.50 11.09
N VAL A 20 -21.80 -10.35 12.28
CA VAL A 20 -21.19 -10.80 13.53
C VAL A 20 -22.06 -11.94 14.05
N GLU A 21 -21.48 -13.12 14.21
CA GLU A 21 -22.12 -14.30 14.77
C GLU A 21 -21.64 -14.48 16.21
N TYR A 22 -22.58 -14.67 17.14
CA TYR A 22 -22.31 -14.90 18.54
C TYR A 22 -22.26 -16.41 18.84
N GLU A 23 -21.65 -16.79 19.98
CA GLU A 23 -21.51 -18.18 20.38
C GLU A 23 -22.84 -18.90 20.66
N ASP A 24 -23.89 -18.16 21.01
CA ASP A 24 -25.25 -18.65 21.23
C ASP A 24 -26.04 -18.91 19.93
N GLY A 25 -25.44 -18.58 18.76
CA GLY A 25 -26.04 -18.72 17.45
C GLY A 25 -26.82 -17.50 16.96
N ASP A 26 -26.96 -16.47 17.77
CA ASP A 26 -27.50 -15.17 17.33
C ASP A 26 -26.53 -14.46 16.40
N PHE A 27 -27.06 -13.54 15.59
CA PHE A 27 -26.22 -12.74 14.71
C PHE A 27 -26.71 -11.30 14.56
N TYR A 28 -25.77 -10.41 14.24
CA TYR A 28 -26.05 -9.03 13.90
C TYR A 28 -25.51 -8.74 12.48
N GLU A 29 -26.32 -8.07 11.67
CA GLU A 29 -25.94 -7.68 10.31
C GLU A 29 -25.99 -6.17 10.13
N MET A 30 -24.92 -5.63 9.51
CA MET A 30 -24.81 -4.22 9.16
C MET A 30 -24.47 -4.09 7.67
N PRO A 31 -25.47 -3.88 6.81
CA PRO A 31 -25.22 -3.64 5.38
C PRO A 31 -24.75 -2.19 5.12
N THR A 32 -24.05 -1.96 4.04
CA THR A 32 -23.61 -0.63 3.58
C THR A 32 -24.70 0.16 2.85
N ILE A 33 -25.96 -0.02 3.20
CA ILE A 33 -27.11 0.62 2.54
C ILE A 33 -27.54 1.95 3.16
N SER A 34 -27.05 2.28 4.35
CA SER A 34 -27.44 3.49 5.07
C SER A 34 -26.25 4.43 5.22
N GLY A 35 -26.25 5.54 4.48
CA GLY A 35 -25.20 6.56 4.55
C GLY A 35 -25.10 7.30 5.90
N ARG A 36 -26.06 7.13 6.81
CA ARG A 36 -26.02 7.76 8.13
C ARG A 36 -25.27 6.96 9.19
N ILE A 37 -25.08 5.67 8.97
CA ILE A 37 -24.36 4.76 9.89
C ILE A 37 -22.87 4.71 9.56
N TRP A 38 -22.53 4.93 8.29
CA TRP A 38 -21.17 4.82 7.79
C TRP A 38 -20.52 6.19 7.69
N ASN A 39 -19.33 6.29 8.25
CA ASN A 39 -18.50 7.46 8.14
C ASN A 39 -17.21 7.10 7.39
N MET A 40 -16.62 8.08 6.72
CA MET A 40 -15.36 7.94 6.01
C MET A 40 -14.41 9.06 6.37
N LYS A 41 -13.12 8.78 6.31
CA LYS A 41 -12.05 9.79 6.43
C LYS A 41 -10.94 9.51 5.42
N LYS A 42 -10.11 10.51 5.18
CA LYS A 42 -8.82 10.31 4.53
C LYS A 42 -7.87 9.68 5.53
N ASP A 43 -7.07 8.71 5.09
CA ASP A 43 -6.08 8.03 5.89
C ASP A 43 -4.67 8.19 5.31
N ALA A 44 -3.69 7.54 5.93
CA ALA A 44 -2.28 7.64 5.58
C ALA A 44 -1.98 7.24 4.13
N VAL A 45 -2.68 6.25 3.59
CA VAL A 45 -2.54 5.89 2.17
C VAL A 45 -3.23 6.93 1.30
N THR A 46 -2.45 7.84 0.74
CA THR A 46 -2.95 8.97 -0.06
C THR A 46 -3.07 8.66 -1.55
N ARG A 47 -2.26 7.71 -2.05
CA ARG A 47 -2.27 7.19 -3.42
C ARG A 47 -2.00 5.69 -3.39
N SER A 48 -2.68 4.94 -4.23
CA SER A 48 -2.39 3.51 -4.44
C SER A 48 -2.85 3.05 -5.82
N GLY A 49 -2.09 2.17 -6.43
CA GLY A 49 -2.40 1.55 -7.71
C GLY A 49 -1.29 0.62 -8.16
N VAL A 50 -1.65 -0.45 -8.88
CA VAL A 50 -0.68 -1.45 -9.36
C VAL A 50 0.35 -0.83 -10.32
N TYR A 51 -0.03 0.19 -11.08
CA TYR A 51 0.88 0.88 -12.00
C TYR A 51 1.61 2.06 -11.38
N ASP A 52 0.94 2.74 -10.44
CA ASP A 52 1.44 4.00 -9.89
C ASP A 52 2.23 3.78 -8.59
N GLY A 53 2.10 2.59 -7.98
CA GLY A 53 2.66 2.31 -6.65
C GLY A 53 1.80 2.90 -5.53
N GLU A 54 2.39 3.09 -4.36
CA GLU A 54 1.69 3.55 -3.16
C GLU A 54 2.40 4.76 -2.53
N THR A 55 1.62 5.73 -2.07
CA THR A 55 2.13 6.85 -1.27
C THR A 55 1.47 6.81 0.10
N VAL A 56 2.28 6.69 1.15
CA VAL A 56 1.85 6.69 2.55
C VAL A 56 2.39 7.93 3.26
N ASP A 57 1.49 8.76 3.77
CA ASP A 57 1.86 9.87 4.65
C ASP A 57 1.63 9.46 6.11
N ALA A 58 2.70 9.02 6.77
CA ALA A 58 2.62 8.53 8.14
C ALA A 58 2.22 9.61 9.16
N ARG A 59 2.29 10.89 8.78
CA ARG A 59 1.83 12.01 9.62
C ARG A 59 0.30 12.03 9.78
N LEU A 60 -0.42 11.32 8.88
CA LEU A 60 -1.88 11.19 8.86
C LEU A 60 -2.36 9.92 9.56
N LYS A 61 -1.44 9.01 9.93
CA LYS A 61 -1.80 7.81 10.69
C LYS A 61 -2.49 8.20 12.01
N ASP A 62 -3.53 7.45 12.30
CA ASP A 62 -4.37 7.67 13.45
C ASP A 62 -4.82 6.28 13.99
N ASP A 63 -5.15 6.21 15.26
CA ASP A 63 -5.43 4.95 15.98
C ASP A 63 -6.91 4.58 15.92
N TRP A 64 -7.54 4.73 14.76
CA TRP A 64 -8.98 4.51 14.58
C TRP A 64 -9.43 3.05 14.78
N LEU A 65 -8.50 2.10 14.80
CA LEU A 65 -8.78 0.69 15.13
C LEU A 65 -8.87 0.44 16.64
N ASN A 66 -8.45 1.40 17.46
CA ASN A 66 -8.54 1.29 18.91
C ASN A 66 -10.02 1.32 19.33
N PRO A 67 -10.51 0.36 20.15
CA PRO A 67 -11.88 0.38 20.66
C PRO A 67 -12.29 1.66 21.39
N ASP A 68 -11.31 2.34 22.00
CA ASP A 68 -11.54 3.59 22.73
C ASP A 68 -11.43 4.85 21.82
N TYR A 69 -11.22 4.67 20.51
CA TYR A 69 -11.11 5.78 19.56
C TYR A 69 -12.42 6.58 19.50
N LYS A 70 -12.31 7.87 19.66
CA LYS A 70 -13.46 8.78 19.57
C LYS A 70 -13.53 9.40 18.18
N VAL A 71 -14.62 9.13 17.48
CA VAL A 71 -14.90 9.76 16.19
C VAL A 71 -15.15 11.26 16.40
N THR A 72 -14.40 12.09 15.69
CA THR A 72 -14.56 13.53 15.68
C THR A 72 -14.99 13.99 14.29
N PHE A 73 -15.98 14.88 14.21
CA PHE A 73 -16.57 15.31 12.92
C PHE A 73 -15.73 16.31 12.13
N ASP A 74 -14.60 16.73 12.64
CA ASP A 74 -13.56 17.47 11.90
C ASP A 74 -12.77 16.58 10.93
N LYS A 75 -12.65 15.28 11.24
CA LYS A 75 -11.92 14.31 10.43
C LYS A 75 -12.81 13.34 9.68
N TRP A 76 -13.95 13.01 10.25
CA TRP A 76 -14.88 12.04 9.71
C TRP A 76 -16.10 12.71 9.08
N VAL A 77 -16.47 12.27 7.89
CA VAL A 77 -17.67 12.74 7.19
C VAL A 77 -18.61 11.56 6.91
N ALA A 78 -19.91 11.82 6.89
CA ALA A 78 -20.87 10.80 6.55
C ALA A 78 -20.65 10.27 5.13
N ALA A 79 -20.73 8.96 4.96
CA ALA A 79 -20.70 8.35 3.65
C ALA A 79 -22.01 8.63 2.91
N PHE A 80 -21.92 8.79 1.59
CA PHE A 80 -23.07 9.03 0.73
C PHE A 80 -23.56 7.72 0.11
N ILE A 81 -24.87 7.58 -0.02
CA ILE A 81 -25.46 6.50 -0.80
C ILE A 81 -25.15 6.75 -2.26
N ALA A 82 -24.62 5.74 -2.93
CA ALA A 82 -24.32 5.77 -4.35
C ALA A 82 -25.07 4.64 -5.07
N ASP A 83 -25.25 4.78 -6.39
CA ASP A 83 -25.83 3.71 -7.18
C ASP A 83 -25.06 2.41 -7.00
N ALA A 84 -25.78 1.35 -6.71
CA ALA A 84 -25.22 0.02 -6.54
C ALA A 84 -24.70 -0.52 -7.91
N PRO A 85 -23.68 -1.38 -7.89
CA PRO A 85 -23.31 -2.10 -9.10
C PRO A 85 -24.46 -3.05 -9.52
N SER A 86 -24.58 -3.31 -10.82
CA SER A 86 -25.64 -4.18 -11.37
C SER A 86 -25.46 -5.67 -11.04
N GLY A 87 -24.35 -6.04 -10.41
CA GLY A 87 -24.01 -7.43 -10.05
C GLY A 87 -24.61 -7.88 -8.72
N LYS A 88 -24.60 -9.19 -8.48
CA LYS A 88 -24.91 -9.79 -7.19
C LYS A 88 -23.62 -9.98 -6.39
N LEU A 89 -23.63 -9.70 -5.08
CA LEU A 89 -22.55 -10.07 -4.20
C LEU A 89 -22.41 -11.59 -4.16
N LYS A 90 -21.18 -12.05 -4.31
CA LYS A 90 -20.83 -13.47 -4.19
C LYS A 90 -19.54 -13.57 -3.37
N SER A 91 -19.40 -14.68 -2.65
CA SER A 91 -18.15 -15.02 -2.00
C SER A 91 -17.00 -15.06 -3.01
N ASN A 92 -15.88 -14.42 -2.69
CA ASN A 92 -14.67 -14.51 -3.49
C ASN A 92 -14.07 -15.91 -3.33
N LYS A 93 -13.93 -16.63 -4.45
CA LYS A 93 -13.34 -17.97 -4.51
C LYS A 93 -11.86 -17.96 -4.87
N ILE A 94 -11.32 -16.79 -5.21
CA ILE A 94 -9.90 -16.63 -5.55
C ILE A 94 -9.12 -16.58 -4.23
N PRO A 95 -8.12 -17.45 -4.01
CA PRO A 95 -7.29 -17.37 -2.84
C PRO A 95 -6.60 -16.01 -2.72
N PRO A 96 -6.42 -15.47 -1.51
CA PRO A 96 -5.81 -14.15 -1.31
C PRO A 96 -4.34 -14.16 -1.73
N MET A 97 -3.84 -13.01 -2.12
CA MET A 97 -2.39 -12.79 -2.23
C MET A 97 -1.79 -12.70 -0.82
N ARG A 98 -0.66 -13.37 -0.62
CA ARG A 98 0.06 -13.39 0.66
C ARG A 98 1.55 -13.17 0.45
N ILE A 99 2.21 -12.64 1.47
CA ILE A 99 3.66 -12.68 1.55
C ILE A 99 4.07 -14.12 1.86
N VAL A 100 4.70 -14.78 0.90
CA VAL A 100 5.11 -16.20 0.99
C VAL A 100 6.58 -16.38 1.37
N ALA A 101 7.39 -15.31 1.21
CA ALA A 101 8.79 -15.30 1.62
C ALA A 101 9.22 -13.88 2.00
N ARG A 102 10.17 -13.80 2.95
CA ARG A 102 10.87 -12.58 3.33
C ARG A 102 12.36 -12.89 3.43
N PHE A 103 13.19 -12.02 2.90
CA PHE A 103 14.63 -12.13 3.03
C PHE A 103 15.31 -10.75 2.90
N PRO A 104 16.49 -10.55 3.49
CA PRO A 104 17.22 -9.29 3.38
C PRO A 104 17.56 -8.96 1.93
N ALA A 105 17.38 -7.71 1.52
CA ALA A 105 17.91 -7.22 0.26
C ALA A 105 19.43 -6.99 0.38
N VAL A 106 20.18 -7.23 -0.71
CA VAL A 106 21.59 -6.84 -0.79
C VAL A 106 21.64 -5.35 -1.14
N ILE A 107 22.14 -4.53 -0.21
CA ILE A 107 22.17 -3.09 -0.37
C ILE A 107 23.56 -2.63 -0.83
N THR A 108 23.59 -1.85 -1.90
CA THR A 108 24.80 -1.20 -2.43
C THR A 108 24.56 0.31 -2.51
N LYS A 109 25.53 1.11 -2.07
CA LYS A 109 25.48 2.57 -2.21
C LYS A 109 26.22 3.01 -3.48
N SER A 110 25.57 3.81 -4.29
CA SER A 110 26.15 4.44 -5.48
C SER A 110 25.57 5.84 -5.68
N ASN A 111 26.42 6.86 -5.84
CA ASN A 111 26.01 8.25 -6.09
C ASN A 111 24.92 8.77 -5.13
N GLU A 112 25.14 8.56 -3.83
CA GLU A 112 24.21 8.94 -2.74
C GLU A 112 22.86 8.20 -2.72
N LYS A 113 22.61 7.31 -3.70
CA LYS A 113 21.45 6.43 -3.74
C LYS A 113 21.79 5.06 -3.18
N LEU A 114 20.78 4.40 -2.63
CA LEU A 114 20.87 3.00 -2.20
C LEU A 114 20.18 2.13 -3.24
N TYR A 115 20.87 1.11 -3.69
CA TYR A 115 20.32 0.11 -4.60
C TYR A 115 20.16 -1.21 -3.83
N ALA A 116 18.97 -1.78 -3.94
CA ALA A 116 18.62 -3.07 -3.37
C ALA A 116 18.56 -4.12 -4.50
N ASP A 117 19.23 -5.25 -4.35
CA ASP A 117 19.12 -6.41 -5.25
C ASP A 117 18.43 -7.56 -4.49
N ALA A 118 17.34 -8.05 -5.01
CA ALA A 118 16.64 -9.22 -4.52
C ALA A 118 17.29 -10.55 -4.95
N GLY A 119 18.32 -10.50 -5.80
CA GLY A 119 19.03 -11.67 -6.33
C GLY A 119 18.29 -12.38 -7.46
N VAL A 120 16.96 -12.34 -7.47
CA VAL A 120 16.08 -12.92 -8.49
C VAL A 120 14.93 -11.96 -8.81
N ASN A 121 14.36 -12.11 -9.99
CA ASN A 121 13.16 -11.35 -10.35
C ASN A 121 11.94 -11.93 -9.60
N ILE A 122 11.20 -11.08 -8.90
CA ILE A 122 10.08 -11.48 -8.04
C ILE A 122 8.85 -10.62 -8.31
N CYS A 123 7.72 -11.06 -7.81
CA CYS A 123 6.52 -10.24 -7.62
C CYS A 123 6.41 -9.90 -6.13
N GLY A 124 6.37 -8.61 -5.79
CA GLY A 124 6.36 -8.19 -4.40
C GLY A 124 6.74 -6.73 -4.20
N PHE A 125 7.36 -6.43 -3.09
CA PHE A 125 7.83 -5.09 -2.74
C PHE A 125 8.98 -5.12 -1.72
N LEU A 126 9.61 -3.98 -1.48
CA LEU A 126 10.51 -3.79 -0.35
C LEU A 126 9.73 -3.32 0.88
N SER A 127 9.91 -4.01 2.01
CA SER A 127 9.60 -3.51 3.33
C SER A 127 10.81 -2.77 3.88
N LEU A 128 10.62 -1.54 4.35
CA LEU A 128 11.69 -0.73 4.89
C LEU A 128 11.48 -0.44 6.37
N LYS A 129 12.55 -0.55 7.14
CA LYS A 129 12.64 0.03 8.48
C LYS A 129 13.44 1.33 8.37
N VAL A 130 12.82 2.43 8.73
CA VAL A 130 13.36 3.78 8.50
C VAL A 130 13.31 4.60 9.79
N LYS A 131 14.17 5.60 9.89
CA LYS A 131 14.16 6.58 10.97
C LYS A 131 14.51 7.95 10.39
N GLY A 132 13.82 8.99 10.84
CA GLY A 132 14.10 10.32 10.30
C GLY A 132 13.24 11.41 10.91
N GLU A 133 13.41 12.61 10.37
CA GLU A 133 12.63 13.78 10.78
C GLU A 133 11.21 13.71 10.22
N ARG A 134 10.28 14.35 10.93
CA ARG A 134 8.90 14.49 10.45
C ARG A 134 8.85 15.18 9.10
N GLY A 135 8.21 14.53 8.13
CA GLY A 135 8.08 15.02 6.76
C GLY A 135 9.24 14.67 5.83
N ALA A 136 10.30 14.04 6.33
CA ALA A 136 11.29 13.43 5.46
C ALA A 136 10.62 12.32 4.61
N THR A 137 11.06 12.18 3.36
CA THR A 137 10.44 11.26 2.40
C THR A 137 11.45 10.18 2.00
N VAL A 138 10.97 8.95 1.93
CA VAL A 138 11.69 7.81 1.35
C VAL A 138 10.93 7.36 0.12
N THR A 139 11.63 7.28 -1.00
CA THR A 139 11.08 6.82 -2.28
C THR A 139 11.77 5.53 -2.69
N VAL A 140 10.99 4.53 -3.11
CA VAL A 140 11.47 3.25 -3.63
C VAL A 140 10.98 3.12 -5.07
N THR A 141 11.90 3.10 -6.03
CA THR A 141 11.59 2.82 -7.43
C THR A 141 12.06 1.42 -7.77
N HIS A 142 11.21 0.60 -8.38
CA HIS A 142 11.46 -0.81 -8.69
C HIS A 142 11.78 -1.00 -10.17
N ALA A 143 12.67 -1.97 -10.49
CA ALA A 143 12.98 -2.37 -11.86
C ALA A 143 13.36 -3.86 -11.95
N GLU A 144 13.10 -4.48 -13.10
CA GLU A 144 13.49 -5.87 -13.36
C GLU A 144 14.97 -6.00 -13.72
N ARG A 145 15.58 -4.92 -14.22
CA ARG A 145 16.97 -4.93 -14.70
C ARG A 145 17.65 -3.57 -14.51
N LEU A 146 18.94 -3.59 -14.60
CA LEU A 146 19.77 -2.39 -14.68
C LEU A 146 20.20 -2.12 -16.13
N SER A 147 20.37 -0.86 -16.45
CA SER A 147 21.02 -0.38 -17.68
C SER A 147 22.54 -0.61 -17.63
N LEU A 148 23.24 -0.38 -18.74
CA LEU A 148 24.68 -0.59 -18.83
C LEU A 148 25.49 0.29 -17.87
N ASN A 149 24.95 1.43 -17.44
CA ASN A 149 25.57 2.34 -16.47
C ASN A 149 25.20 2.00 -15.00
N GLY A 150 24.46 0.90 -14.77
CA GLY A 150 24.10 0.43 -13.44
C GLY A 150 22.87 1.13 -12.83
N GLU A 151 22.15 1.97 -13.57
CA GLU A 151 20.90 2.58 -13.14
C GLU A 151 19.70 1.69 -13.46
N LEU A 152 18.55 1.94 -12.79
CA LEU A 152 17.32 1.22 -13.08
C LEU A 152 16.88 1.43 -14.54
N ASP A 153 16.61 0.35 -15.25
CA ASP A 153 16.04 0.40 -16.59
C ASP A 153 14.51 0.19 -16.54
N ASN A 154 13.79 1.29 -16.66
CA ASN A 154 12.33 1.33 -16.63
C ASN A 154 11.70 1.49 -18.03
N ALA A 155 12.47 1.35 -19.11
CA ALA A 155 12.00 1.59 -20.47
C ALA A 155 10.82 0.69 -20.89
N ASN A 156 10.71 -0.50 -20.33
CA ASN A 156 9.65 -1.47 -20.62
C ASN A 156 8.34 -1.23 -19.83
N TYR A 157 8.34 -0.37 -18.82
CA TYR A 157 7.16 -0.14 -17.97
C TYR A 157 6.13 0.83 -18.56
N ARG A 158 6.43 1.46 -19.69
CA ARG A 158 5.54 2.42 -20.37
C ARG A 158 5.13 3.57 -19.45
N ALA A 159 3.84 3.59 -19.03
CA ALA A 159 3.28 4.62 -18.16
C ALA A 159 3.25 4.20 -16.67
N ALA A 160 3.75 3.02 -16.32
CA ALA A 160 3.81 2.59 -14.92
C ALA A 160 4.98 3.29 -14.21
N GLU A 161 4.71 3.87 -13.05
CA GLU A 161 5.75 4.54 -12.25
C GLU A 161 6.58 3.56 -11.44
N ASN A 162 6.01 2.42 -11.02
CA ASN A 162 6.64 1.39 -10.18
C ASN A 162 7.33 1.98 -8.95
N LYS A 163 6.67 2.94 -8.31
CA LYS A 163 7.28 3.78 -7.29
C LYS A 163 6.42 3.86 -6.03
N ASP A 164 7.01 3.49 -4.90
CA ASP A 164 6.41 3.67 -3.58
C ASP A 164 7.06 4.82 -2.84
N GLU A 165 6.27 5.55 -2.07
CA GLU A 165 6.72 6.72 -1.33
C GLU A 165 6.20 6.69 0.11
N TYR A 166 7.09 6.97 1.06
CA TYR A 166 6.76 7.03 2.46
C TYR A 166 7.20 8.37 3.06
N ILE A 167 6.25 9.11 3.63
CA ILE A 167 6.50 10.37 4.31
C ILE A 167 6.48 10.10 5.80
N LEU A 168 7.61 10.31 6.48
CA LEU A 168 7.82 9.95 7.87
C LEU A 168 6.98 10.79 8.83
N SER A 169 6.47 10.14 9.87
CA SER A 169 5.84 10.83 11.01
C SER A 169 6.84 11.53 11.92
N GLY A 170 8.11 11.03 11.95
CA GLY A 170 9.16 11.53 12.81
C GLY A 170 9.12 10.96 14.25
N ASN A 171 8.36 9.89 14.48
CA ASN A 171 8.16 9.27 15.80
C ASN A 171 9.10 8.07 16.03
N GLY A 172 10.40 8.26 15.79
CA GLY A 172 11.40 7.21 16.02
C GLY A 172 11.58 6.28 14.83
N GLU A 173 11.63 4.97 15.06
CA GLU A 173 11.73 3.96 14.01
C GLU A 173 10.34 3.66 13.45
N GLU A 174 10.21 3.69 12.13
CA GLU A 174 8.97 3.47 11.40
C GLU A 174 9.16 2.30 10.44
N ILE A 175 8.10 1.52 10.24
CA ILE A 175 8.10 0.42 9.27
C ILE A 175 7.15 0.80 8.15
N PHE A 176 7.68 0.80 6.93
CA PHE A 176 6.92 0.95 5.69
C PHE A 176 6.75 -0.40 5.02
N VAL A 177 5.49 -0.79 4.84
CA VAL A 177 5.07 -1.97 4.08
C VAL A 177 3.93 -1.53 3.18
N PRO A 178 4.09 -1.56 1.85
CA PRO A 178 2.98 -1.29 0.93
C PRO A 178 1.83 -2.27 1.15
N GLU A 179 0.59 -1.76 1.12
CA GLU A 179 -0.62 -2.56 1.40
C GLU A 179 -1.47 -2.79 0.15
N PHE A 180 -1.48 -1.84 -0.79
CA PHE A 180 -2.39 -1.84 -1.93
C PHE A 180 -1.67 -1.80 -3.28
N THR A 181 -0.41 -2.21 -3.31
CA THR A 181 0.40 -2.32 -4.52
C THR A 181 1.36 -3.49 -4.44
N TYR A 182 1.92 -3.87 -5.56
CA TYR A 182 3.05 -4.78 -5.71
C TYR A 182 3.73 -4.54 -7.06
N HIS A 183 4.98 -4.97 -7.19
CA HIS A 183 5.81 -4.75 -8.38
C HIS A 183 6.46 -6.05 -8.84
N GLY A 184 6.69 -6.17 -10.15
CA GLY A 184 7.65 -7.12 -10.70
C GLY A 184 9.03 -6.47 -10.66
N PHE A 185 10.00 -7.02 -9.90
CA PHE A 185 11.31 -6.42 -9.80
C PHE A 185 12.38 -7.42 -9.34
N ARG A 186 13.61 -7.09 -9.66
CA ARG A 186 14.79 -7.62 -9.02
C ARG A 186 15.56 -6.51 -8.31
N PHE A 187 15.60 -5.33 -8.91
CA PHE A 187 16.35 -4.18 -8.40
C PHE A 187 15.40 -3.10 -7.90
N ALA A 188 15.80 -2.39 -6.86
CA ALA A 188 15.12 -1.19 -6.44
C ALA A 188 16.13 -0.10 -6.08
N CYS A 189 15.76 1.15 -6.34
CA CYS A 189 16.51 2.33 -5.92
C CYS A 189 15.76 2.99 -4.78
N ILE A 190 16.46 3.25 -3.67
CA ILE A 190 15.92 3.91 -2.49
C ILE A 190 16.55 5.30 -2.41
N GLU A 191 15.72 6.33 -2.46
CA GLU A 191 16.12 7.73 -2.38
C GLU A 191 15.46 8.38 -1.18
N THR A 192 16.16 9.32 -0.55
CA THR A 192 15.65 10.05 0.61
C THR A 192 15.69 11.55 0.37
N VAL A 193 14.66 12.26 0.81
CA VAL A 193 14.62 13.72 0.84
C VAL A 193 14.41 14.17 2.29
N GLY A 194 15.24 15.09 2.76
CA GLY A 194 15.32 15.43 4.18
C GLY A 194 16.20 14.44 4.95
N LYS A 195 16.18 14.51 6.29
CA LYS A 195 16.98 13.61 7.13
C LYS A 195 16.23 12.31 7.39
N ALA A 196 16.57 11.28 6.64
CA ALA A 196 16.07 9.92 6.83
C ALA A 196 17.22 8.92 6.70
N GLU A 197 17.16 7.87 7.49
CA GLU A 197 18.09 6.75 7.52
C GLU A 197 17.33 5.46 7.25
N ILE A 198 17.84 4.64 6.34
CA ILE A 198 17.33 3.29 6.10
C ILE A 198 18.06 2.34 7.04
N ILE A 199 17.34 1.81 8.03
CA ILE A 199 17.87 0.89 9.04
C ILE A 199 17.90 -0.53 8.48
N ASN A 200 16.86 -0.93 7.76
CA ASN A 200 16.74 -2.25 7.17
C ASN A 200 15.88 -2.21 5.91
N ALA A 201 16.20 -3.08 4.95
CA ALA A 201 15.40 -3.31 3.75
C ALA A 201 15.23 -4.83 3.55
N GLU A 202 13.98 -5.25 3.48
CA GLU A 202 13.59 -6.65 3.34
C GLU A 202 12.75 -6.82 2.07
N VAL A 203 13.11 -7.82 1.26
CA VAL A 203 12.32 -8.24 0.11
C VAL A 203 11.14 -9.06 0.60
N CYS A 204 9.93 -8.65 0.21
CA CYS A 204 8.69 -9.39 0.47
C CYS A 204 8.17 -9.95 -0.85
N VAL A 205 8.14 -11.28 -0.96
CA VAL A 205 7.62 -11.97 -2.14
C VAL A 205 6.13 -12.23 -1.97
N LEU A 206 5.34 -11.76 -2.92
CA LEU A 206 3.89 -11.97 -2.95
C LEU A 206 3.51 -13.04 -3.97
N ARG A 207 2.54 -13.85 -3.59
CA ARG A 207 1.96 -14.87 -4.44
C ARG A 207 0.51 -15.13 -4.03
N THR A 208 -0.33 -15.54 -4.99
CA THR A 208 -1.64 -16.10 -4.67
C THR A 208 -1.43 -17.37 -3.85
N ASP A 209 -2.16 -17.50 -2.75
CA ASP A 209 -2.08 -18.65 -1.82
C ASP A 209 -2.78 -19.86 -2.44
N LEU A 210 -2.12 -20.45 -3.43
CA LEU A 210 -2.57 -21.67 -4.09
C LEU A 210 -2.04 -22.88 -3.31
N PRO A 211 -2.85 -23.96 -3.21
CA PRO A 211 -2.41 -25.22 -2.58
C PRO A 211 -1.27 -25.89 -3.34
#